data_77d1528fcad9043b1943adf3bbce49b3
#
_entry.id   77d1528fcad9043b1943adf3bbce49b3
#
_cell.length_a   1.000
_cell.length_b   1.000
_cell.length_c   1.000
_cell.angle_alpha   90.00
_cell.angle_beta   90.00
_cell.angle_gamma   90.00
#
_symmetry.space_group_name_H-M   'P 1'
#
loop_
_entity.id
_entity.type
_entity.pdbx_description
1 polymer ?
#
loop_
_entity_poly.entity_id
_entity_poly.type
_entity_poly.pdbx_seq_one_letter_code
_entity_poly.pdbx_strand_id
1 'polypeptide(L)'
;MQVIEQIARIKDLAASDRDQLSGPLALGTLPTVGPYLLPQFIPLLQELAPDLSLYVEEASQVELTTRLRAGDLDVALVCLPFTDVDIVAQALFDEPFVLLLPTSHPLAAKLEITAADLRPQEVLLLRDGHEFRAQVLSSFPHLQTAVDEPTVTQVQGSTLETLRHMVASRLGVTILPMTAAQMPLYSGKVLTVRKFKEPAPVRTLALAWRASFPRHKAIDVLRRAVQASSAAYWNYNTAPDQDRPIISIENSDW
;
A
#
# COMPACT_ATOMS: atom_id res chain seq x y z
N MET A 1 -0.40 -7.76 33.98
CA MET A 1 -0.99 -7.45 32.65
C MET A 1 -2.46 -7.03 32.74
N GLN A 2 -3.34 -7.73 33.41
CA GLN A 2 -4.79 -7.41 33.54
C GLN A 2 -5.13 -6.00 34.07
N VAL A 3 -4.34 -5.43 34.97
CA VAL A 3 -4.63 -4.10 35.58
C VAL A 3 -4.40 -2.96 34.62
N ILE A 4 -3.36 -3.04 33.79
CA ILE A 4 -3.04 -2.02 32.75
C ILE A 4 -4.13 -2.03 31.66
N GLU A 5 -4.62 -3.21 31.32
CA GLU A 5 -5.69 -3.42 30.35
C GLU A 5 -7.03 -2.88 30.87
N GLN A 6 -7.30 -3.04 32.17
CA GLN A 6 -8.50 -2.48 32.83
C GLN A 6 -8.42 -0.94 32.92
N ILE A 7 -7.25 -0.38 33.20
CA ILE A 7 -7.04 1.08 33.22
C ILE A 7 -7.21 1.67 31.81
N ALA A 8 -6.70 1.00 30.78
CA ALA A 8 -6.93 1.38 29.38
C ALA A 8 -8.44 1.34 29.05
N ARG A 9 -9.14 0.27 29.43
CA ARG A 9 -10.59 0.13 29.27
C ARG A 9 -11.40 1.23 29.98
N ILE A 10 -11.00 1.61 31.19
CA ILE A 10 -11.64 2.69 31.95
C ILE A 10 -11.39 4.04 31.26
N LYS A 11 -10.19 4.28 30.75
CA LYS A 11 -9.90 5.47 29.95
C LYS A 11 -10.70 5.51 28.65
N ASP A 12 -10.85 4.38 28.00
CA ASP A 12 -11.61 4.24 26.75
C ASP A 12 -13.13 4.39 27.01
N LEU A 13 -13.66 3.86 28.11
CA LEU A 13 -15.05 4.10 28.52
C LEU A 13 -15.31 5.56 28.90
N ALA A 14 -14.38 6.21 29.58
CA ALA A 14 -14.46 7.65 29.85
C ALA A 14 -14.31 8.54 28.63
N ALA A 15 -13.65 8.03 27.57
CA ALA A 15 -13.55 8.68 26.27
C ALA A 15 -14.75 8.39 25.36
N SER A 16 -15.54 7.35 25.64
CA SER A 16 -16.72 6.98 24.83
C SER A 16 -17.87 8.00 24.92
N ASP A 17 -17.87 8.86 25.92
CA ASP A 17 -18.77 10.03 26.02
C ASP A 17 -18.26 11.24 25.19
N ARG A 18 -17.02 11.19 24.67
CA ARG A 18 -16.49 12.20 23.76
C ARG A 18 -16.81 11.83 22.31
N ASP A 19 -16.86 12.85 21.46
CA ASP A 19 -17.03 12.65 20.02
C ASP A 19 -15.97 11.65 19.49
N GLN A 20 -16.42 10.50 18.99
CA GLN A 20 -15.53 9.43 18.48
C GLN A 20 -14.67 9.88 17.29
N LEU A 21 -14.96 11.04 16.72
CA LEU A 21 -14.27 11.64 15.58
C LEU A 21 -13.32 12.78 16.00
N SER A 22 -13.05 12.94 17.30
CA SER A 22 -12.13 13.98 17.80
C SER A 22 -10.92 13.38 18.53
N GLY A 23 -9.83 14.16 18.59
CA GLY A 23 -8.59 13.81 19.31
C GLY A 23 -7.66 12.88 18.53
N PRO A 24 -6.59 12.36 19.18
CA PRO A 24 -5.55 11.58 18.51
C PRO A 24 -6.05 10.21 18.04
N LEU A 25 -5.52 9.78 16.88
CA LEU A 25 -5.68 8.44 16.32
C LEU A 25 -4.35 7.99 15.73
N ALA A 26 -3.81 6.87 16.22
CA ALA A 26 -2.56 6.29 15.78
C ALA A 26 -2.83 5.26 14.65
N LEU A 27 -2.38 5.59 13.43
CA LEU A 27 -2.53 4.76 12.24
C LEU A 27 -1.19 4.14 11.86
N GLY A 28 -1.12 2.82 11.86
CA GLY A 28 -0.03 2.05 11.27
C GLY A 28 -0.26 1.79 9.78
N THR A 29 0.80 1.74 8.98
CA THR A 29 0.69 1.38 7.57
C THR A 29 1.92 0.62 7.09
N LEU A 30 1.75 -0.23 6.07
CA LEU A 30 2.87 -0.88 5.41
C LEU A 30 3.66 0.15 4.59
N PRO A 31 5.02 0.08 4.53
CA PRO A 31 5.85 0.96 3.70
C PRO A 31 5.54 0.86 2.20
N THR A 32 4.85 -0.20 1.77
CA THR A 32 4.38 -0.38 0.39
C THR A 32 2.97 0.15 0.15
N VAL A 33 2.35 0.77 1.15
CA VAL A 33 0.98 1.33 1.12
C VAL A 33 0.99 2.80 1.49
N GLY A 34 1.55 3.14 2.65
CA GLY A 34 1.49 4.49 3.23
C GLY A 34 1.87 5.60 2.26
N PRO A 35 3.10 5.61 1.71
CA PRO A 35 3.58 6.71 0.86
C PRO A 35 2.70 6.97 -0.36
N TYR A 36 1.95 5.97 -0.81
CA TYR A 36 1.18 6.02 -2.04
C TYR A 36 -0.31 6.31 -1.81
N LEU A 37 -0.85 5.91 -0.65
CA LEU A 37 -2.26 6.10 -0.30
C LEU A 37 -2.50 7.40 0.49
N LEU A 38 -1.61 7.71 1.44
CA LEU A 38 -1.76 8.83 2.37
C LEU A 38 -1.96 10.20 1.70
N PRO A 39 -1.29 10.54 0.58
CA PRO A 39 -1.46 11.84 -0.06
C PRO A 39 -2.90 12.15 -0.48
N GLN A 40 -3.67 11.13 -0.84
CA GLN A 40 -5.09 11.28 -1.19
C GLN A 40 -6.02 10.98 -0.02
N PHE A 41 -5.61 10.10 0.87
CA PHE A 41 -6.38 9.70 2.03
C PHE A 41 -6.50 10.82 3.09
N ILE A 42 -5.39 11.49 3.41
CA ILE A 42 -5.36 12.50 4.48
C ILE A 42 -6.31 13.68 4.20
N PRO A 43 -6.33 14.30 3.01
CA PRO A 43 -7.27 15.38 2.73
C PRO A 43 -8.73 14.95 2.89
N LEU A 44 -9.09 13.78 2.37
CA LEU A 44 -10.45 13.22 2.50
C LEU A 44 -10.82 12.93 3.97
N LEU A 45 -9.87 12.44 4.75
CA LEU A 45 -10.08 12.22 6.17
C LEU A 45 -10.32 13.54 6.92
N GLN A 46 -9.55 14.57 6.60
CA GLN A 46 -9.71 15.91 7.20
C GLN A 46 -11.07 16.54 6.89
N GLU A 47 -11.61 16.32 5.68
CA GLU A 47 -12.96 16.75 5.32
C GLU A 47 -14.03 15.98 6.11
N LEU A 48 -13.86 14.68 6.34
CA LEU A 48 -14.84 13.82 7.00
C LEU A 48 -14.77 13.90 8.53
N ALA A 49 -13.60 14.19 9.10
CA ALA A 49 -13.34 14.24 10.54
C ALA A 49 -12.27 15.31 10.86
N PRO A 50 -12.60 16.61 10.76
CA PRO A 50 -11.62 17.69 10.91
C PRO A 50 -10.97 17.76 12.32
N ASP A 51 -11.66 17.28 13.34
CA ASP A 51 -11.16 17.28 14.73
C ASP A 51 -10.33 16.03 15.08
N LEU A 52 -10.10 15.13 14.12
CA LEU A 52 -9.31 13.93 14.29
C LEU A 52 -7.82 14.24 14.01
N SER A 53 -6.99 14.13 15.05
CA SER A 53 -5.53 14.31 14.91
C SER A 53 -4.85 12.99 14.55
N LEU A 54 -4.41 12.83 13.30
CA LEU A 54 -3.82 11.60 12.80
C LEU A 54 -2.31 11.55 13.08
N TYR A 55 -1.84 10.46 13.72
CA TYR A 55 -0.43 10.07 13.82
C TYR A 55 -0.20 8.86 12.93
N VAL A 56 0.78 8.95 12.03
CA VAL A 56 1.06 7.87 11.07
C VAL A 56 2.44 7.29 11.31
N GLU A 57 2.53 5.96 11.28
CA GLU A 57 3.78 5.22 11.36
C GLU A 57 3.83 4.12 10.31
N GLU A 58 5.03 3.87 9.77
CA GLU A 58 5.27 2.79 8.82
C GLU A 58 6.07 1.67 9.49
N ALA A 59 5.57 0.43 9.36
CA ALA A 59 6.24 -0.75 9.89
C ALA A 59 5.85 -2.02 9.11
N SER A 60 6.56 -3.12 9.35
CA SER A 60 6.19 -4.44 8.83
C SER A 60 4.85 -4.91 9.40
N GLN A 61 4.16 -5.81 8.70
CA GLN A 61 2.88 -6.37 9.16
C GLN A 61 2.99 -7.02 10.54
N VAL A 62 4.09 -7.70 10.82
CA VAL A 62 4.36 -8.33 12.12
C VAL A 62 4.47 -7.29 13.23
N GLU A 63 5.17 -6.20 12.97
CA GLU A 63 5.35 -5.12 13.93
C GLU A 63 4.04 -4.36 14.15
N LEU A 64 3.29 -4.05 13.09
CA LEU A 64 1.96 -3.43 13.18
C LEU A 64 1.01 -4.28 14.03
N THR A 65 1.02 -5.62 13.84
CA THR A 65 0.22 -6.55 14.64
C THR A 65 0.59 -6.47 16.12
N THR A 66 1.88 -6.48 16.43
CA THR A 66 2.38 -6.40 17.80
C THR A 66 1.94 -5.10 18.48
N ARG A 67 2.04 -3.97 17.77
CA ARG A 67 1.69 -2.65 18.29
C ARG A 67 0.18 -2.44 18.40
N LEU A 68 -0.61 -3.02 17.48
CA LEU A 68 -2.07 -3.06 17.61
C LEU A 68 -2.48 -3.81 18.90
N ARG A 69 -1.89 -4.97 19.19
CA ARG A 69 -2.16 -5.73 20.41
C ARG A 69 -1.76 -4.97 21.68
N ALA A 70 -0.61 -4.30 21.65
CA ALA A 70 -0.12 -3.50 22.77
C ALA A 70 -0.97 -2.26 23.06
N GLY A 71 -1.75 -1.79 22.06
CA GLY A 71 -2.51 -0.54 22.15
C GLY A 71 -1.71 0.70 21.77
N ASP A 72 -0.50 0.53 21.23
CA ASP A 72 0.36 1.61 20.72
C ASP A 72 -0.17 2.14 19.40
N LEU A 73 -0.89 1.31 18.64
CA LEU A 73 -1.64 1.70 17.45
C LEU A 73 -3.14 1.46 17.67
N ASP A 74 -3.95 2.34 17.13
CA ASP A 74 -5.41 2.23 17.12
C ASP A 74 -5.89 1.38 15.95
N VAL A 75 -5.36 1.69 14.76
CA VAL A 75 -5.76 1.10 13.48
C VAL A 75 -4.53 0.87 12.62
N ALA A 76 -4.58 -0.10 11.71
CA ALA A 76 -3.52 -0.32 10.72
C ALA A 76 -4.08 -0.61 9.32
N LEU A 77 -3.39 -0.11 8.28
CA LEU A 77 -3.58 -0.52 6.89
C LEU A 77 -2.61 -1.66 6.57
N VAL A 78 -3.17 -2.84 6.35
CA VAL A 78 -2.45 -4.10 6.15
C VAL A 78 -2.86 -4.78 4.84
N CYS A 79 -2.19 -5.87 4.48
CA CYS A 79 -2.61 -6.73 3.38
C CYS A 79 -3.14 -8.07 3.91
N LEU A 80 -4.15 -8.62 3.24
CA LEU A 80 -4.61 -9.98 3.50
C LEU A 80 -3.68 -11.01 2.80
N PRO A 81 -3.54 -12.24 3.35
CA PRO A 81 -4.21 -12.74 4.56
C PRO A 81 -3.64 -12.10 5.83
N PHE A 82 -4.53 -11.73 6.72
CA PHE A 82 -4.21 -11.22 8.05
C PHE A 82 -5.08 -11.95 9.06
N THR A 83 -4.50 -12.80 9.88
CA THR A 83 -5.21 -13.60 10.86
C THR A 83 -4.61 -13.40 12.24
N ASP A 84 -5.43 -12.90 13.16
CA ASP A 84 -5.09 -12.70 14.54
C ASP A 84 -6.34 -12.83 15.41
N VAL A 85 -6.22 -13.42 16.59
CA VAL A 85 -7.38 -13.77 17.44
C VAL A 85 -8.10 -12.52 17.96
N ASP A 86 -7.34 -11.47 18.30
CA ASP A 86 -7.85 -10.26 18.95
C ASP A 86 -7.94 -9.05 18.01
N ILE A 87 -7.66 -9.24 16.73
CA ILE A 87 -7.68 -8.18 15.72
C ILE A 87 -8.72 -8.49 14.65
N VAL A 88 -9.59 -7.53 14.40
CA VAL A 88 -10.51 -7.54 13.28
C VAL A 88 -9.79 -6.97 12.08
N ALA A 89 -9.81 -7.67 10.93
CA ALA A 89 -9.33 -7.16 9.66
C ALA A 89 -10.47 -7.13 8.65
N GLN A 90 -10.79 -5.96 8.13
CA GLN A 90 -11.84 -5.75 7.14
C GLN A 90 -11.24 -5.39 5.79
N ALA A 91 -11.51 -6.21 4.77
CA ALA A 91 -11.10 -5.92 3.40
C ALA A 91 -11.67 -4.59 2.90
N LEU A 92 -10.84 -3.83 2.20
CA LEU A 92 -11.19 -2.52 1.63
C LEU A 92 -11.32 -2.57 0.12
N PHE A 93 -10.28 -3.04 -0.57
CA PHE A 93 -10.24 -3.19 -2.01
C PHE A 93 -9.09 -4.09 -2.45
N ASP A 94 -9.21 -4.65 -3.65
CA ASP A 94 -8.16 -5.39 -4.32
C ASP A 94 -7.31 -4.44 -5.17
N GLU A 95 -6.00 -4.48 -4.98
CA GLU A 95 -5.03 -3.68 -5.70
C GLU A 95 -4.24 -4.56 -6.67
N PRO A 96 -4.34 -4.34 -8.00
CA PRO A 96 -3.62 -5.14 -8.96
C PRO A 96 -2.13 -4.81 -8.96
N PHE A 97 -1.34 -5.82 -9.31
CA PHE A 97 0.07 -5.65 -9.62
C PHE A 97 0.21 -5.18 -11.07
N VAL A 98 1.27 -4.41 -11.30
CA VAL A 98 1.64 -3.91 -12.63
C VAL A 98 3.14 -4.05 -12.84
N LEU A 99 3.57 -4.08 -14.09
CA LEU A 99 4.97 -4.05 -14.46
C LEU A 99 5.42 -2.61 -14.72
N LEU A 100 6.47 -2.17 -14.03
CA LEU A 100 7.17 -0.92 -14.29
C LEU A 100 8.44 -1.23 -15.10
N LEU A 101 8.64 -0.49 -16.18
CA LEU A 101 9.76 -0.70 -17.10
C LEU A 101 10.19 0.61 -17.77
N PRO A 102 11.45 0.69 -18.30
CA PRO A 102 11.87 1.80 -19.12
C PRO A 102 11.00 1.90 -20.39
N THR A 103 10.72 3.10 -20.86
CA THR A 103 9.97 3.31 -22.13
C THR A 103 10.66 2.72 -23.34
N SER A 104 12.00 2.59 -23.30
CA SER A 104 12.81 1.95 -24.35
C SER A 104 12.79 0.42 -24.31
N HIS A 105 12.17 -0.20 -23.30
CA HIS A 105 12.15 -1.65 -23.15
C HIS A 105 11.22 -2.31 -24.18
N PRO A 106 11.57 -3.46 -24.79
CA PRO A 106 10.74 -4.13 -25.79
C PRO A 106 9.29 -4.41 -25.34
N LEU A 107 9.10 -4.77 -24.07
CA LEU A 107 7.77 -4.99 -23.51
C LEU A 107 6.94 -3.73 -23.40
N ALA A 108 7.53 -2.54 -23.54
CA ALA A 108 6.79 -1.27 -23.56
C ALA A 108 5.85 -1.15 -24.76
N ALA A 109 6.08 -1.89 -25.83
CA ALA A 109 5.20 -1.93 -26.99
C ALA A 109 3.96 -2.82 -26.80
N LYS A 110 3.94 -3.68 -25.78
CA LYS A 110 2.78 -4.54 -25.47
C LYS A 110 1.71 -3.76 -24.71
N LEU A 111 0.45 -4.09 -24.96
CA LEU A 111 -0.68 -3.53 -24.22
C LEU A 111 -0.82 -4.21 -22.83
N GLU A 112 -0.58 -5.51 -22.80
CA GLU A 112 -0.68 -6.34 -21.59
C GLU A 112 0.52 -7.28 -21.48
N ILE A 113 0.89 -7.63 -20.25
CA ILE A 113 2.01 -8.50 -19.92
C ILE A 113 1.48 -9.83 -19.39
N THR A 114 2.10 -10.92 -19.79
CA THR A 114 1.86 -12.25 -19.24
C THR A 114 3.01 -12.68 -18.32
N ALA A 115 2.79 -13.68 -17.47
CA ALA A 115 3.86 -14.26 -16.65
C ALA A 115 5.02 -14.81 -17.50
N ALA A 116 4.75 -15.31 -18.71
CA ALA A 116 5.76 -15.81 -19.62
C ALA A 116 6.70 -14.69 -20.12
N ASP A 117 6.21 -13.47 -20.24
CA ASP A 117 7.01 -12.31 -20.67
C ASP A 117 8.08 -11.91 -19.64
N LEU A 118 7.92 -12.31 -18.38
CA LEU A 118 8.87 -12.00 -17.31
C LEU A 118 10.06 -12.96 -17.29
N ARG A 119 9.93 -14.17 -17.84
CA ARG A 119 10.99 -15.21 -17.76
C ARG A 119 12.36 -14.77 -18.29
N PRO A 120 12.46 -14.06 -19.43
CA PRO A 120 13.74 -13.60 -19.97
C PRO A 120 14.20 -12.27 -19.38
N GLN A 121 13.48 -11.71 -18.38
CA GLN A 121 13.74 -10.37 -17.87
C GLN A 121 14.52 -10.40 -16.57
N GLU A 122 15.37 -9.39 -16.36
CA GLU A 122 15.91 -9.08 -15.04
C GLU A 122 14.81 -8.40 -14.20
N VAL A 123 14.16 -9.17 -13.33
CA VAL A 123 13.09 -8.66 -12.45
C VAL A 123 13.69 -8.26 -11.12
N LEU A 124 13.73 -6.95 -10.87
CA LEU A 124 14.20 -6.37 -9.63
C LEU A 124 13.15 -6.57 -8.53
N LEU A 125 13.56 -7.10 -7.39
CA LEU A 125 12.68 -7.39 -6.25
C LEU A 125 13.12 -6.63 -5.00
N LEU A 126 12.20 -6.46 -4.07
CA LEU A 126 12.55 -6.05 -2.71
C LEU A 126 13.42 -7.13 -2.07
N ARG A 127 14.27 -6.72 -1.11
CA ARG A 127 15.08 -7.64 -0.31
C ARG A 127 14.20 -8.61 0.49
N ASP A 128 14.78 -9.67 0.98
CA ASP A 128 14.10 -10.64 1.84
C ASP A 128 13.49 -9.99 3.09
N GLY A 129 12.40 -10.57 3.57
CA GLY A 129 11.66 -10.07 4.73
C GLY A 129 10.56 -9.06 4.42
N HIS A 130 10.43 -8.60 3.17
CA HIS A 130 9.30 -7.76 2.77
C HIS A 130 8.10 -8.63 2.35
N GLU A 131 6.92 -8.39 2.95
CA GLU A 131 5.69 -9.11 2.61
C GLU A 131 5.34 -8.96 1.12
N PHE A 132 5.54 -7.78 0.56
CA PHE A 132 5.27 -7.55 -0.86
C PHE A 132 6.14 -8.42 -1.78
N ARG A 133 7.40 -8.66 -1.42
CA ARG A 133 8.24 -9.63 -2.14
C ARG A 133 7.61 -11.03 -2.12
N ALA A 134 7.15 -11.48 -0.95
CA ALA A 134 6.51 -12.79 -0.82
C ALA A 134 5.22 -12.87 -1.67
N GLN A 135 4.42 -11.80 -1.72
CA GLN A 135 3.22 -11.71 -2.56
C GLN A 135 3.57 -11.80 -4.05
N VAL A 136 4.62 -11.10 -4.50
CA VAL A 136 5.11 -11.18 -5.90
C VAL A 136 5.56 -12.58 -6.24
N LEU A 137 6.40 -13.20 -5.40
CA LEU A 137 6.91 -14.56 -5.64
C LEU A 137 5.80 -15.62 -5.62
N SER A 138 4.80 -15.46 -4.76
CA SER A 138 3.61 -16.31 -4.76
C SER A 138 2.80 -16.18 -6.05
N SER A 139 2.68 -14.97 -6.60
CA SER A 139 1.96 -14.70 -7.84
C SER A 139 2.74 -15.13 -9.09
N PHE A 140 4.07 -15.14 -9.02
CA PHE A 140 4.98 -15.49 -10.11
C PHE A 140 6.03 -16.51 -9.64
N PRO A 141 5.66 -17.80 -9.41
CA PRO A 141 6.55 -18.80 -8.82
C PRO A 141 7.85 -19.04 -9.61
N HIS A 142 7.85 -18.79 -10.93
CA HIS A 142 9.06 -18.94 -11.74
C HIS A 142 10.16 -17.92 -11.37
N LEU A 143 9.81 -16.80 -10.73
CA LEU A 143 10.80 -15.84 -10.23
C LEU A 143 11.52 -16.39 -9.00
N GLN A 144 10.90 -17.30 -8.22
CA GLN A 144 11.56 -17.96 -7.08
C GLN A 144 12.75 -18.80 -7.55
N THR A 145 12.59 -19.56 -8.62
CA THR A 145 13.67 -20.42 -9.16
C THR A 145 14.87 -19.58 -9.62
N ALA A 146 14.62 -18.39 -10.21
CA ALA A 146 15.68 -17.48 -10.58
C ALA A 146 16.42 -16.87 -9.36
N VAL A 147 15.71 -16.74 -8.25
CA VAL A 147 16.29 -16.27 -6.96
C VAL A 147 17.23 -17.29 -6.35
N ASP A 148 16.91 -18.57 -6.48
CA ASP A 148 17.64 -19.66 -5.84
C ASP A 148 18.89 -20.08 -6.62
N GLU A 149 19.10 -19.57 -7.85
CA GLU A 149 20.32 -19.85 -8.64
C GLU A 149 21.48 -18.94 -8.20
N PRO A 150 22.61 -19.50 -7.72
CA PRO A 150 23.73 -18.73 -7.16
C PRO A 150 24.53 -17.91 -8.19
N THR A 151 24.18 -17.98 -9.47
CA THR A 151 24.93 -17.35 -10.57
C THR A 151 24.44 -15.94 -10.93
N VAL A 152 23.30 -15.50 -10.40
CA VAL A 152 22.74 -14.18 -10.70
C VAL A 152 22.98 -13.26 -9.51
N THR A 153 23.79 -12.22 -9.70
CA THR A 153 23.90 -11.11 -8.74
C THR A 153 22.55 -10.38 -8.75
N GLN A 154 21.65 -10.78 -7.85
CA GLN A 154 20.34 -10.18 -7.77
C GLN A 154 20.45 -8.76 -7.22
N VAL A 155 20.13 -7.82 -8.05
CA VAL A 155 19.99 -6.44 -7.62
C VAL A 155 18.67 -6.31 -6.86
N GLN A 156 18.75 -6.03 -5.56
CA GLN A 156 17.61 -5.92 -4.66
C GLN A 156 17.47 -4.49 -4.16
N GLY A 157 16.24 -4.01 -4.07
CA GLY A 157 15.92 -2.71 -3.46
C GLY A 157 15.41 -2.85 -2.03
N SER A 158 15.67 -1.86 -1.20
CA SER A 158 15.12 -1.79 0.16
C SER A 158 13.72 -1.19 0.22
N THR A 159 13.33 -0.40 -0.79
CA THR A 159 12.02 0.26 -0.90
C THR A 159 11.52 0.21 -2.33
N LEU A 160 10.22 0.43 -2.53
CA LEU A 160 9.65 0.53 -3.88
C LEU A 160 10.24 1.72 -4.65
N GLU A 161 10.57 2.82 -3.96
CA GLU A 161 11.21 3.97 -4.59
C GLU A 161 12.62 3.63 -5.10
N THR A 162 13.40 2.88 -4.32
CA THR A 162 14.71 2.38 -4.79
C THR A 162 14.54 1.53 -6.05
N LEU A 163 13.58 0.63 -6.10
CA LEU A 163 13.31 -0.18 -7.30
C LEU A 163 12.94 0.71 -8.51
N ARG A 164 12.13 1.75 -8.31
CA ARG A 164 11.76 2.70 -9.38
C ARG A 164 12.99 3.42 -9.96
N HIS A 165 13.92 3.88 -9.09
CA HIS A 165 15.18 4.50 -9.52
C HIS A 165 16.05 3.52 -10.30
N MET A 166 16.13 2.25 -9.86
CA MET A 166 16.89 1.21 -10.52
C MET A 166 16.32 0.90 -11.92
N VAL A 167 15.00 0.82 -12.06
CA VAL A 167 14.33 0.68 -13.36
C VAL A 167 14.60 1.88 -14.26
N ALA A 168 14.54 3.11 -13.72
CA ALA A 168 14.88 4.32 -14.48
C ALA A 168 16.34 4.32 -14.97
N SER A 169 17.22 3.69 -14.21
CA SER A 169 18.64 3.47 -14.56
C SER A 169 18.85 2.26 -15.48
N ARG A 170 17.78 1.63 -15.97
CA ARG A 170 17.79 0.48 -16.90
C ARG A 170 18.48 -0.77 -16.36
N LEU A 171 18.44 -0.97 -15.02
CA LEU A 171 19.00 -2.18 -14.39
C LEU A 171 18.07 -3.39 -14.54
N GLY A 172 16.84 -3.20 -14.96
CA GLY A 172 15.83 -4.25 -15.16
C GLY A 172 14.42 -3.69 -15.18
N VAL A 173 13.45 -4.54 -14.89
CA VAL A 173 12.03 -4.21 -14.72
C VAL A 173 11.59 -4.56 -13.31
N THR A 174 10.48 -4.03 -12.83
CA THR A 174 9.96 -4.41 -11.50
C THR A 174 8.46 -4.51 -11.48
N ILE A 175 7.94 -5.32 -10.56
CA ILE A 175 6.52 -5.45 -10.29
C ILE A 175 6.20 -4.54 -9.12
N LEU A 176 5.16 -3.71 -9.26
CA LEU A 176 4.70 -2.78 -8.23
C LEU A 176 3.20 -2.92 -8.00
N PRO A 177 2.71 -2.54 -6.80
CA PRO A 177 1.29 -2.27 -6.62
C PRO A 177 0.88 -1.09 -7.51
N MET A 178 -0.35 -1.09 -8.00
CA MET A 178 -0.85 -0.05 -8.91
C MET A 178 -0.70 1.36 -8.33
N THR A 179 -1.02 1.57 -7.06
CA THR A 179 -0.90 2.90 -6.41
C THR A 179 0.54 3.41 -6.44
N ALA A 180 1.53 2.55 -6.16
CA ALA A 180 2.93 2.91 -6.19
C ALA A 180 3.43 3.22 -7.61
N ALA A 181 2.89 2.53 -8.62
CA ALA A 181 3.30 2.73 -10.00
C ALA A 181 2.81 4.07 -10.60
N GLN A 182 1.73 4.64 -10.05
CA GLN A 182 1.10 5.86 -10.56
C GLN A 182 1.72 7.15 -10.04
N MET A 183 2.51 7.09 -8.97
CA MET A 183 3.17 8.29 -8.44
C MET A 183 4.15 8.87 -9.46
N PRO A 184 4.02 10.16 -9.82
CA PRO A 184 4.84 10.79 -10.85
C PRO A 184 6.26 11.09 -10.34
N LEU A 185 7.11 10.07 -10.25
CA LEU A 185 8.51 10.24 -9.89
C LEU A 185 9.38 10.63 -11.09
N TYR A 186 9.01 10.12 -12.27
CA TYR A 186 9.69 10.39 -13.54
C TYR A 186 8.67 10.79 -14.60
N SER A 187 9.11 11.60 -15.58
CA SER A 187 8.27 11.89 -16.72
C SER A 187 7.92 10.59 -17.47
N GLY A 188 6.74 10.52 -18.07
CA GLY A 188 6.31 9.39 -18.90
C GLY A 188 7.23 9.06 -20.07
N LYS A 189 8.28 9.89 -20.32
CA LYS A 189 9.33 9.63 -21.29
C LYS A 189 10.43 8.67 -20.79
N VAL A 190 10.54 8.47 -19.50
CA VAL A 190 11.57 7.62 -18.87
C VAL A 190 11.02 6.25 -18.49
N LEU A 191 9.89 6.21 -17.83
CA LEU A 191 9.24 5.00 -17.33
C LEU A 191 7.83 4.87 -17.89
N THR A 192 7.41 3.64 -18.05
CA THR A 192 6.03 3.28 -18.42
C THR A 192 5.53 2.11 -17.58
N VAL A 193 4.21 2.02 -17.44
CA VAL A 193 3.52 0.97 -16.71
C VAL A 193 2.76 0.08 -17.69
N ARG A 194 2.76 -1.23 -17.45
CA ARG A 194 1.96 -2.19 -18.20
C ARG A 194 1.17 -3.07 -17.23
N LYS A 195 -0.10 -3.27 -17.55
CA LYS A 195 -0.98 -4.16 -16.79
C LYS A 195 -0.67 -5.61 -17.11
N PHE A 196 -0.90 -6.50 -16.15
CA PHE A 196 -0.92 -7.92 -16.44
C PHE A 196 -2.25 -8.30 -17.09
N LYS A 197 -2.18 -9.31 -17.96
CA LYS A 197 -3.38 -9.91 -18.59
C LYS A 197 -4.23 -10.57 -17.51
N GLU A 198 -5.54 -10.39 -17.61
CA GLU A 198 -6.50 -11.00 -16.68
C GLU A 198 -6.50 -12.57 -16.75
N PRO A 199 -6.64 -13.25 -15.61
CA PRO A 199 -6.76 -12.69 -14.26
C PRO A 199 -5.42 -12.13 -13.74
N ALA A 200 -5.37 -10.81 -13.51
CA ALA A 200 -4.17 -10.15 -13.00
C ALA A 200 -3.95 -10.49 -11.52
N PRO A 201 -2.71 -10.68 -11.07
CA PRO A 201 -2.44 -10.85 -9.65
C PRO A 201 -2.76 -9.56 -8.89
N VAL A 202 -3.35 -9.73 -7.71
CA VAL A 202 -3.79 -8.65 -6.84
C VAL A 202 -3.29 -8.89 -5.41
N ARG A 203 -3.27 -7.82 -4.61
CA ARG A 203 -3.26 -7.89 -3.16
C ARG A 203 -4.52 -7.24 -2.61
N THR A 204 -5.08 -7.76 -1.54
CA THR A 204 -6.23 -7.16 -0.87
C THR A 204 -5.76 -6.31 0.30
N LEU A 205 -6.01 -5.00 0.25
CA LEU A 205 -5.80 -4.11 1.37
C LEU A 205 -6.95 -4.25 2.37
N ALA A 206 -6.61 -4.14 3.65
CA ALA A 206 -7.55 -4.23 4.75
C ALA A 206 -7.26 -3.18 5.82
N LEU A 207 -8.29 -2.76 6.52
CA LEU A 207 -8.20 -1.99 7.75
C LEU A 207 -8.25 -2.97 8.91
N ALA A 208 -7.27 -2.89 9.82
CA ALA A 208 -7.15 -3.78 10.97
C ALA A 208 -7.17 -2.98 12.29
N TRP A 209 -7.88 -3.48 13.30
CA TRP A 209 -7.97 -2.86 14.63
C TRP A 209 -8.28 -3.91 15.69
N ARG A 210 -7.98 -3.60 16.97
CA ARG A 210 -8.36 -4.51 18.06
C ARG A 210 -9.87 -4.67 18.14
N ALA A 211 -10.35 -5.89 18.39
CA ALA A 211 -11.77 -6.15 18.58
C ALA A 211 -12.38 -5.30 19.71
N SER A 212 -11.55 -4.89 20.69
CA SER A 212 -11.94 -4.03 21.83
C SER A 212 -11.84 -2.52 21.52
N PHE A 213 -11.47 -2.10 20.31
CA PHE A 213 -11.31 -0.68 19.99
C PHE A 213 -12.67 0.03 19.99
N PRO A 214 -12.85 1.11 20.81
CA PRO A 214 -14.18 1.62 21.10
C PRO A 214 -14.72 2.63 20.07
N ARG A 215 -13.83 3.20 19.21
CA ARG A 215 -14.19 4.29 18.29
C ARG A 215 -14.65 3.77 16.93
N HIS A 216 -15.80 3.07 16.90
CA HIS A 216 -16.31 2.46 15.66
C HIS A 216 -16.66 3.49 14.56
N LYS A 217 -17.09 4.71 14.93
CA LYS A 217 -17.32 5.78 13.97
C LYS A 217 -16.02 6.22 13.27
N ALA A 218 -14.89 6.21 13.99
CA ALA A 218 -13.60 6.49 13.38
C ALA A 218 -13.22 5.42 12.35
N ILE A 219 -13.47 4.13 12.66
CA ILE A 219 -13.27 3.04 11.68
C ILE A 219 -14.10 3.26 10.42
N ASP A 220 -15.38 3.62 10.56
CA ASP A 220 -16.27 3.87 9.41
C ASP A 220 -15.81 5.06 8.55
N VAL A 221 -15.32 6.12 9.19
CA VAL A 221 -14.79 7.29 8.48
C VAL A 221 -13.48 6.95 7.77
N LEU A 222 -12.55 6.28 8.43
CA LEU A 222 -11.30 5.81 7.83
C LEU A 222 -11.58 4.92 6.62
N ARG A 223 -12.49 3.95 6.76
CA ARG A 223 -12.89 3.05 5.66
C ARG A 223 -13.41 3.83 4.45
N ARG A 224 -14.32 4.80 4.68
CA ARG A 224 -14.87 5.66 3.61
C ARG A 224 -13.79 6.50 2.94
N ALA A 225 -12.90 7.11 3.72
CA ALA A 225 -11.79 7.90 3.18
C ALA A 225 -10.84 7.05 2.33
N VAL A 226 -10.47 5.83 2.77
CA VAL A 226 -9.63 4.91 1.99
C VAL A 226 -10.33 4.46 0.71
N GLN A 227 -11.62 4.09 0.76
CA GLN A 227 -12.37 3.68 -0.42
C GLN A 227 -12.51 4.81 -1.44
N ALA A 228 -12.75 6.04 -0.99
CA ALA A 228 -12.80 7.21 -1.87
C ALA A 228 -11.43 7.52 -2.49
N SER A 229 -10.34 7.40 -1.72
CA SER A 229 -8.97 7.53 -2.22
C SER A 229 -8.66 6.51 -3.29
N SER A 230 -9.05 5.25 -3.09
CA SER A 230 -8.81 4.17 -4.06
C SER A 230 -9.58 4.40 -5.36
N ALA A 231 -10.83 4.89 -5.29
CA ALA A 231 -11.63 5.18 -6.47
C ALA A 231 -10.96 6.21 -7.40
N ALA A 232 -10.25 7.19 -6.85
CA ALA A 232 -9.48 8.15 -7.64
C ALA A 232 -8.37 7.48 -8.46
N TYR A 233 -7.71 6.45 -7.92
CA TYR A 233 -6.71 5.66 -8.66
C TYR A 233 -7.33 4.83 -9.79
N TRP A 234 -8.55 4.31 -9.61
CA TRP A 234 -9.24 3.53 -10.66
C TRP A 234 -9.69 4.42 -11.81
N ASN A 235 -10.25 5.58 -11.55
CA ASN A 235 -10.71 6.53 -12.56
C ASN A 235 -9.55 7.08 -13.40
N TYR A 236 -8.38 7.30 -12.80
CA TYR A 236 -7.17 7.69 -13.52
C TYR A 236 -6.73 6.67 -14.59
N ASN A 237 -6.99 5.39 -14.37
CA ASN A 237 -6.59 4.30 -15.28
C ASN A 237 -7.59 4.01 -16.39
N THR A 238 -8.82 4.48 -16.29
CA THR A 238 -9.84 4.32 -17.34
C THR A 238 -9.85 5.47 -18.32
N ALA A 239 -9.20 6.60 -17.98
CA ALA A 239 -9.07 7.73 -18.89
C ALA A 239 -8.03 7.45 -20.00
N PRO A 240 -8.29 7.83 -21.26
CA PRO A 240 -7.30 7.80 -22.33
C PRO A 240 -6.06 8.61 -21.95
N ASP A 241 -4.90 8.18 -22.45
CA ASP A 241 -3.57 8.77 -22.08
C ASP A 241 -3.48 10.29 -22.29
N GLN A 242 -4.32 10.84 -23.18
CA GLN A 242 -4.40 12.28 -23.48
C GLN A 242 -5.26 13.09 -22.48
N ASP A 243 -6.14 12.43 -21.73
CA ASP A 243 -7.09 13.05 -20.81
C ASP A 243 -6.74 12.80 -19.33
N ARG A 244 -5.55 12.26 -19.05
CA ARG A 244 -5.12 12.02 -17.68
C ARG A 244 -4.89 13.36 -16.98
N PRO A 245 -5.69 13.73 -15.98
CA PRO A 245 -5.44 14.94 -15.24
C PRO A 245 -4.05 14.86 -14.62
N ILE A 246 -3.22 15.84 -14.88
CA ILE A 246 -2.02 16.09 -14.07
C ILE A 246 -2.57 16.35 -12.67
N ILE A 247 -2.28 15.48 -11.71
CA ILE A 247 -2.54 15.76 -10.30
C ILE A 247 -1.54 16.87 -9.93
N SER A 248 -1.86 18.10 -10.29
CA SER A 248 -1.21 19.27 -9.73
C SER A 248 -1.79 19.43 -8.33
N ILE A 249 -0.94 19.30 -7.34
CA ILE A 249 -1.19 19.90 -6.04
C ILE A 249 -1.11 21.41 -6.32
N GLU A 250 -2.24 22.01 -6.72
CA GLU A 250 -2.34 23.47 -6.77
C GLU A 250 -2.08 23.95 -5.34
N ASN A 251 -1.03 24.76 -5.22
CA ASN A 251 -0.68 25.47 -4.01
C ASN A 251 -1.93 26.24 -3.54
N SER A 252 -2.65 25.70 -2.58
CA SER A 252 -3.48 26.52 -1.73
C SER A 252 -2.52 27.26 -0.81
N ASP A 253 -2.50 28.57 -0.92
CA ASP A 253 -1.70 29.53 -0.17
C ASP A 253 -1.61 29.14 1.31
N TRP A 254 -0.36 28.94 1.76
CA TRP A 254 0.01 28.82 3.18
C TRP A 254 0.19 30.21 3.77
#